data_b93c70717e70644704c246804f19cbe5
#
_entry.id   b93c70717e70644704c246804f19cbe5
#
_cell.length_a   1.000
_cell.length_b   1.000
_cell.length_c   1.000
_cell.angle_alpha   90.00
_cell.angle_beta   90.00
_cell.angle_gamma   90.00
#
_symmetry.space_group_name_H-M   'P 1'
#
loop_
_entity.id
_entity.type
_entity.pdbx_description
1 polymer ?
#
loop_
_entity_poly.entity_id
_entity_poly.type
_entity_poly.pdbx_seq_one_letter_code
_entity_poly.pdbx_strand_id
1 'polypeptide(L)'
;MTVKTAVMICGHGSRDDNAVEEFNSLARHLTTRLPDFDVESGFLEFATPVIRTGLDKLKQRDAERIVCLPGMLFAAGHVKNDLPSEINNFAAENPGIEVIFGRELGIDNRLLEAARQRIEAAEKDAGTTIRREDTLLMVV
;
A
#
# COMPACT_ATOMS: atom_id res chain seq x y z
N MET A 1 -27.86 3.93 11.83
CA MET A 1 -26.87 4.89 11.29
C MET A 1 -25.67 4.12 10.78
N THR A 2 -25.24 4.37 9.58
CA THR A 2 -24.04 3.76 9.01
C THR A 2 -22.83 4.57 9.45
N VAL A 3 -21.85 3.90 10.07
CA VAL A 3 -20.55 4.51 10.45
C VAL A 3 -19.82 4.98 9.19
N LYS A 4 -19.45 6.26 9.14
CA LYS A 4 -18.70 6.81 8.00
C LYS A 4 -17.29 6.23 8.00
N THR A 5 -17.09 5.24 7.15
CA THR A 5 -15.82 4.52 7.03
C THR A 5 -14.98 5.10 5.89
N ALA A 6 -13.71 5.33 6.15
CA ALA A 6 -12.71 5.78 5.18
C ALA A 6 -11.53 4.80 5.10
N VAL A 7 -10.73 4.92 4.06
CA VAL A 7 -9.56 4.05 3.80
C VAL A 7 -8.29 4.89 3.68
N MET A 8 -7.27 4.51 4.42
CA MET A 8 -5.92 5.07 4.34
C MET A 8 -4.96 4.03 3.77
N ILE A 9 -4.38 4.30 2.61
CA ILE A 9 -3.38 3.41 1.97
C ILE A 9 -1.99 3.87 2.40
N CYS A 10 -1.26 3.00 3.08
CA CYS A 10 0.02 3.31 3.68
C CYS A 10 1.16 2.71 2.86
N GLY A 11 1.96 3.55 2.21
CA GLY A 11 3.19 3.16 1.52
C GLY A 11 4.42 3.34 2.40
N HIS A 12 5.48 2.60 2.09
CA HIS A 12 6.78 2.83 2.73
C HIS A 12 7.36 4.18 2.28
N GLY A 13 7.31 4.45 0.99
CA GLY A 13 8.01 5.54 0.34
C GLY A 13 9.35 5.09 -0.27
N SER A 14 9.87 5.91 -1.14
CA SER A 14 11.12 5.67 -1.86
C SER A 14 11.77 6.98 -2.24
N ARG A 15 13.09 6.95 -2.45
CA ARG A 15 13.85 8.02 -3.11
C ARG A 15 13.82 7.91 -4.63
N ASP A 16 13.29 6.81 -5.16
CA ASP A 16 13.05 6.60 -6.58
C ASP A 16 11.66 7.12 -6.95
N ASP A 17 11.60 8.15 -7.79
CA ASP A 17 10.36 8.78 -8.25
C ASP A 17 9.45 7.79 -8.99
N ASN A 18 10.01 6.81 -9.71
CA ASN A 18 9.22 5.80 -10.40
C ASN A 18 8.47 4.90 -9.40
N ALA A 19 9.15 4.48 -8.32
CA ALA A 19 8.51 3.68 -7.27
C ALA A 19 7.41 4.45 -6.56
N VAL A 20 7.61 5.76 -6.33
CA VAL A 20 6.60 6.65 -5.76
C VAL A 20 5.39 6.76 -6.70
N GLU A 21 5.61 6.93 -8.01
CA GLU A 21 4.53 7.04 -8.99
C GLU A 21 3.78 5.71 -9.17
N GLU A 22 4.45 4.57 -9.13
CA GLU A 22 3.79 3.25 -9.15
C GLU A 22 2.83 3.10 -7.95
N PHE A 23 3.27 3.49 -6.75
CA PHE A 23 2.40 3.46 -5.57
C PHE A 23 1.22 4.45 -5.71
N ASN A 24 1.46 5.66 -6.20
CA ASN A 24 0.41 6.64 -6.45
C ASN A 24 -0.61 6.12 -7.48
N SER A 25 -0.14 5.42 -8.51
CA SER A 25 -1.00 4.77 -9.50
C SER A 25 -1.88 3.69 -8.86
N LEU A 26 -1.30 2.85 -7.99
CA LEU A 26 -2.06 1.86 -7.21
C LEU A 26 -3.14 2.53 -6.36
N ALA A 27 -2.79 3.61 -5.64
CA ALA A 27 -3.73 4.35 -4.80
C ALA A 27 -4.89 4.91 -5.62
N ARG A 28 -4.64 5.49 -6.79
CA ARG A 28 -5.68 5.96 -7.72
C ARG A 28 -6.60 4.83 -8.19
N HIS A 29 -6.04 3.67 -8.55
CA HIS A 29 -6.84 2.51 -8.95
C HIS A 29 -7.73 1.99 -7.81
N LEU A 30 -7.22 1.94 -6.58
CA LEU A 30 -8.01 1.56 -5.41
C LEU A 30 -9.14 2.56 -5.13
N THR A 31 -8.87 3.86 -5.21
CA THR A 31 -9.89 4.90 -5.06
C THR A 31 -11.04 4.71 -6.07
N THR A 32 -10.72 4.41 -7.33
CA THR A 32 -11.72 4.14 -8.36
C THR A 32 -12.56 2.88 -8.06
N ARG A 33 -11.97 1.89 -7.41
CA ARG A 33 -12.64 0.62 -7.06
C ARG A 33 -13.43 0.67 -5.75
N LEU A 34 -13.24 1.72 -4.97
CA LEU A 34 -13.87 1.94 -3.68
C LEU A 34 -14.70 3.25 -3.68
N PRO A 35 -15.70 3.39 -4.60
CA PRO A 35 -16.40 4.66 -4.80
C PRO A 35 -17.24 5.10 -3.59
N ASP A 36 -17.59 4.16 -2.71
CA ASP A 36 -18.38 4.43 -1.52
C ASP A 36 -17.55 4.85 -0.29
N PHE A 37 -16.22 4.94 -0.45
CA PHE A 37 -15.30 5.28 0.62
C PHE A 37 -14.50 6.54 0.29
N ASP A 38 -14.28 7.36 1.31
CA ASP A 38 -13.22 8.36 1.24
C ASP A 38 -11.87 7.64 1.31
N VAL A 39 -11.02 7.80 0.29
CA VAL A 39 -9.70 7.16 0.20
C VAL A 39 -8.61 8.22 0.17
N GLU A 40 -7.62 8.07 1.03
CA GLU A 40 -6.36 8.81 1.00
C GLU A 40 -5.17 7.86 0.98
N SER A 41 -4.02 8.37 0.58
CA SER A 41 -2.77 7.62 0.61
C SER A 41 -1.63 8.48 1.16
N GLY A 42 -0.59 7.85 1.64
CA GLY A 42 0.60 8.53 2.12
C GLY A 42 1.73 7.56 2.38
N PHE A 43 2.91 8.14 2.59
CA PHE A 43 4.16 7.42 2.77
C PHE A 43 4.65 7.54 4.21
N LEU A 44 5.33 6.49 4.67
CA LEU A 44 5.99 6.50 5.97
C LEU A 44 7.18 7.46 5.97
N GLU A 45 8.01 7.37 4.91
CA GLU A 45 9.23 8.17 4.77
C GLU A 45 9.60 8.41 3.29
N PHE A 46 10.61 9.24 3.02
CA PHE A 46 11.23 9.56 1.72
C PHE A 46 10.35 10.21 0.67
N ALA A 47 9.03 10.20 0.81
CA ALA A 47 8.09 10.78 -0.17
C ALA A 47 6.92 11.49 0.52
N THR A 48 6.21 12.29 -0.25
CA THR A 48 5.04 13.05 0.23
C THR A 48 3.81 12.72 -0.63
N PRO A 49 2.58 12.84 -0.06
CA PRO A 49 2.28 13.21 1.31
C PRO A 49 2.65 12.10 2.31
N VAL A 50 2.98 12.48 3.55
CA VAL A 50 3.18 11.50 4.62
C VAL A 50 1.84 10.94 5.11
N ILE A 51 1.86 9.77 5.73
CA ILE A 51 0.65 9.07 6.24
C ILE A 51 -0.20 10.00 7.11
N ARG A 52 0.42 10.74 8.01
CA ARG A 52 -0.28 11.69 8.88
C ARG A 52 -1.13 12.69 8.11
N THR A 53 -0.64 13.23 7.01
CA THR A 53 -1.39 14.17 6.16
C THR A 53 -2.67 13.53 5.61
N GLY A 54 -2.61 12.27 5.17
CA GLY A 54 -3.79 11.54 4.69
C GLY A 54 -4.81 11.29 5.80
N LEU A 55 -4.34 10.86 6.98
CA LEU A 55 -5.20 10.65 8.15
C LEU A 55 -5.92 11.95 8.59
N ASP A 56 -5.19 13.06 8.63
CA ASP A 56 -5.78 14.36 8.98
C ASP A 56 -6.84 14.82 7.97
N LYS A 57 -6.64 14.56 6.67
CA LYS A 57 -7.66 14.84 5.65
C LYS A 57 -8.92 13.99 5.82
N LEU A 58 -8.77 12.70 6.14
CA LEU A 58 -9.92 11.82 6.40
C LEU A 58 -10.69 12.28 7.64
N LYS A 59 -10.00 12.69 8.69
CA LYS A 59 -10.60 13.32 9.87
C LYS A 59 -11.38 14.59 9.50
N GLN A 60 -10.81 15.47 8.67
CA GLN A 60 -11.48 16.71 8.21
C GLN A 60 -12.74 16.45 7.39
N ARG A 61 -12.86 15.25 6.81
CA ARG A 61 -14.06 14.77 6.11
C ARG A 61 -15.01 13.99 7.01
N ASP A 62 -14.89 14.13 8.32
CA ASP A 62 -15.75 13.52 9.33
C ASP A 62 -15.78 11.98 9.27
N ALA A 63 -14.63 11.34 8.98
CA ALA A 63 -14.50 9.89 9.09
C ALA A 63 -14.64 9.46 10.57
N GLU A 64 -15.56 8.54 10.82
CA GLU A 64 -15.78 7.93 12.15
C GLU A 64 -14.96 6.66 12.33
N ARG A 65 -14.61 6.00 11.21
CA ARG A 65 -13.74 4.82 11.16
C ARG A 65 -12.74 4.97 10.01
N ILE A 66 -11.46 4.68 10.28
CA ILE A 66 -10.41 4.67 9.26
C ILE A 66 -9.77 3.28 9.24
N VAL A 67 -9.82 2.63 8.06
CA VAL A 67 -9.13 1.37 7.82
C VAL A 67 -7.79 1.68 7.16
N CYS A 68 -6.70 1.45 7.87
CA CYS A 68 -5.33 1.66 7.38
C CYS A 68 -4.82 0.37 6.73
N LEU A 69 -4.54 0.43 5.42
CA LEU A 69 -4.08 -0.71 4.62
C LEU A 69 -2.59 -0.54 4.30
N PRO A 70 -1.70 -1.40 4.82
CA PRO A 70 -0.31 -1.43 4.38
C PRO A 70 -0.21 -1.84 2.91
N GLY A 71 0.27 -0.93 2.05
CA GLY A 71 0.54 -1.19 0.64
C GLY A 71 1.93 -1.80 0.42
N MET A 72 2.27 -2.79 1.22
CA MET A 72 3.58 -3.46 1.24
C MET A 72 3.38 -4.97 1.18
N LEU A 73 4.33 -5.67 0.52
CA LEU A 73 4.31 -7.13 0.47
C LEU A 73 4.58 -7.72 1.85
N PHE A 74 5.60 -7.23 2.53
CA PHE A 74 6.01 -7.70 3.85
C PHE A 74 6.36 -6.52 4.75
N ALA A 75 6.01 -6.63 6.02
CA ALA A 75 6.50 -5.74 7.05
C ALA A 75 7.86 -6.27 7.55
N ALA A 76 8.95 -5.56 7.27
CA ALA A 76 10.30 -5.93 7.67
C ALA A 76 11.05 -4.73 8.24
N GLY A 77 12.09 -4.99 9.03
CA GLY A 77 12.94 -3.96 9.61
C GLY A 77 12.15 -2.98 10.50
N HIS A 78 12.50 -1.70 10.40
CA HIS A 78 11.87 -0.63 11.17
C HIS A 78 10.40 -0.41 10.82
N VAL A 79 9.99 -0.67 9.57
CA VAL A 79 8.60 -0.50 9.10
C VAL A 79 7.61 -1.30 9.95
N LYS A 80 8.02 -2.47 10.45
CA LYS A 80 7.19 -3.33 11.30
C LYS A 80 6.75 -2.63 12.59
N ASN A 81 7.53 -1.67 13.06
CA ASN A 81 7.25 -0.92 14.27
C ASN A 81 6.78 0.51 13.99
N ASP A 82 7.39 1.17 13.01
CA ASP A 82 7.19 2.61 12.77
C ASP A 82 5.82 2.89 12.16
N LEU A 83 5.37 2.07 11.22
CA LEU A 83 4.05 2.24 10.62
C LEU A 83 2.91 2.04 11.65
N PRO A 84 2.87 0.96 12.45
CA PRO A 84 1.89 0.83 13.53
C PRO A 84 1.99 1.96 14.56
N SER A 85 3.21 2.42 14.87
CA SER A 85 3.43 3.52 15.82
C SER A 85 2.80 4.81 15.33
N GLU A 86 3.01 5.19 14.07
CA GLU A 86 2.41 6.38 13.47
C GLU A 86 0.88 6.33 13.52
N ILE A 87 0.29 5.19 13.17
CA ILE A 87 -1.16 4.99 13.18
C ILE A 87 -1.72 5.00 14.61
N ASN A 88 -1.04 4.36 15.55
CA ASN A 88 -1.45 4.33 16.96
C ASN A 88 -1.36 5.72 17.61
N ASN A 89 -0.35 6.51 17.27
CA ASN A 89 -0.24 7.89 17.73
C ASN A 89 -1.43 8.74 17.26
N PHE A 90 -1.79 8.61 15.98
CA PHE A 90 -2.98 9.29 15.45
C PHE A 90 -4.26 8.84 16.18
N ALA A 91 -4.43 7.54 16.40
CA ALA A 91 -5.60 6.99 17.12
C ALA A 91 -5.67 7.52 18.57
N ALA A 92 -4.55 7.58 19.27
CA ALA A 92 -4.48 8.10 20.64
C ALA A 92 -4.85 9.59 20.73
N GLU A 93 -4.46 10.38 19.72
CA GLU A 93 -4.80 11.81 19.62
C GLU A 93 -6.25 12.05 19.20
N ASN A 94 -6.93 11.04 18.62
CA ASN A 94 -8.27 11.14 18.07
C ASN A 94 -9.20 10.03 18.59
N PRO A 95 -9.50 9.96 19.89
CA PRO A 95 -10.25 8.86 20.51
C PRO A 95 -11.69 8.73 20.00
N GLY A 96 -12.20 9.71 19.28
CA GLY A 96 -13.52 9.67 18.62
C GLY A 96 -13.51 8.96 17.27
N ILE A 97 -12.34 8.56 16.74
CA ILE A 97 -12.21 7.88 15.47
C ILE A 97 -11.75 6.44 15.73
N GLU A 98 -12.51 5.47 15.25
CA GLU A 98 -12.08 4.07 15.28
C GLU A 98 -11.02 3.84 14.20
N VAL A 99 -9.80 3.46 14.58
CA VAL A 99 -8.71 3.18 13.64
C VAL A 99 -8.43 1.69 13.63
N ILE A 100 -8.56 1.08 12.45
CA ILE A 100 -8.30 -0.34 12.21
C ILE A 100 -7.03 -0.45 11.36
N PHE A 101 -6.03 -1.15 11.88
CA PHE A 101 -4.80 -1.43 11.14
C PHE A 101 -4.86 -2.82 10.52
N GLY A 102 -4.82 -2.88 9.18
CA GLY A 102 -4.78 -4.10 8.40
C GLY A 102 -3.39 -4.74 8.38
N ARG A 103 -3.34 -5.98 7.92
CA ARG A 103 -2.07 -6.67 7.69
C ARG A 103 -1.48 -6.30 6.33
N GLU A 104 -0.18 -6.53 6.15
CA GLU A 104 0.52 -6.48 4.88
C GLU A 104 -0.07 -7.47 3.85
N LEU A 105 0.23 -7.28 2.58
CA LEU A 105 -0.31 -8.09 1.47
C LEU A 105 0.13 -9.55 1.56
N GLY A 106 1.36 -9.82 1.99
CA GLY A 106 1.91 -11.18 2.13
C GLY A 106 1.99 -11.93 0.81
N ILE A 107 2.04 -13.25 0.91
CA ILE A 107 2.02 -14.16 -0.25
C ILE A 107 0.56 -14.52 -0.55
N ASP A 108 -0.06 -13.76 -1.45
CA ASP A 108 -1.41 -14.02 -1.96
C ASP A 108 -1.32 -14.65 -3.36
N ASN A 109 -2.20 -15.60 -3.68
CA ASN A 109 -2.19 -16.27 -4.98
C ASN A 109 -2.34 -15.30 -6.16
N ARG A 110 -3.05 -14.19 -5.99
CA ARG A 110 -3.21 -13.15 -7.03
C ARG A 110 -1.90 -12.40 -7.27
N LEU A 111 -1.09 -12.20 -6.23
CA LEU A 111 0.25 -11.60 -6.37
C LEU A 111 1.23 -12.56 -7.01
N LEU A 112 1.16 -13.87 -6.68
CA LEU A 112 1.96 -14.90 -7.35
C LEU A 112 1.60 -15.01 -8.83
N GLU A 113 0.32 -14.90 -9.18
CA GLU A 113 -0.12 -14.88 -10.57
C GLU A 113 0.39 -13.63 -11.31
N ALA A 114 0.36 -12.47 -10.69
CA ALA A 114 0.96 -11.25 -11.26
C ALA A 114 2.47 -11.40 -11.49
N ALA A 115 3.19 -12.00 -10.54
CA ALA A 115 4.61 -12.30 -10.68
C ALA A 115 4.87 -13.27 -11.84
N ARG A 116 4.07 -14.34 -11.98
CA ARG A 116 4.15 -15.29 -13.09
C ARG A 116 4.00 -14.58 -14.44
N GLN A 117 2.99 -13.72 -14.57
CA GLN A 117 2.74 -12.96 -15.81
C GLN A 117 3.91 -12.05 -16.16
N ARG A 118 4.56 -11.42 -15.18
CA ARG A 118 5.77 -10.59 -15.38
C ARG A 118 6.95 -11.40 -15.88
N ILE A 119 7.15 -12.59 -15.32
CA ILE A 119 8.23 -13.52 -15.75
C ILE A 119 7.96 -13.96 -17.18
N GLU A 120 6.75 -14.39 -17.53
CA GLU A 120 6.38 -14.83 -18.87
C GLU A 120 6.50 -13.71 -19.91
N ALA A 121 6.15 -12.48 -19.55
CA ALA A 121 6.37 -11.32 -20.41
C ALA A 121 7.86 -11.09 -20.68
N ALA A 122 8.69 -11.14 -19.65
CA ALA A 122 10.14 -10.97 -19.79
C ALA A 122 10.78 -12.08 -20.65
N GLU A 123 10.35 -13.33 -20.47
CA GLU A 123 10.79 -14.47 -21.30
C GLU A 123 10.44 -14.24 -22.79
N LYS A 124 9.23 -13.74 -23.05
CA LYS A 124 8.78 -13.43 -24.42
C LYS A 124 9.55 -12.26 -25.04
N ASP A 125 9.79 -11.19 -24.27
CA ASP A 125 10.46 -9.99 -24.76
C ASP A 125 11.95 -10.21 -25.01
N ALA A 126 12.56 -11.21 -24.36
CA ALA A 126 13.96 -11.60 -24.61
C ALA A 126 14.21 -12.07 -26.05
N GLY A 127 13.19 -12.43 -26.84
CA GLY A 127 13.28 -12.73 -28.26
C GLY A 127 14.11 -13.97 -28.64
N THR A 128 14.55 -14.74 -27.63
CA THR A 128 15.34 -15.97 -27.78
C THR A 128 14.58 -17.14 -27.18
N THR A 129 14.91 -18.36 -27.61
CA THR A 129 14.37 -19.57 -26.97
C THR A 129 15.08 -19.74 -25.62
N ILE A 130 14.45 -19.22 -24.57
CA ILE A 130 14.91 -19.40 -23.20
C ILE A 130 14.30 -20.68 -22.64
N ARG A 131 15.16 -21.57 -22.13
CA ARG A 131 14.70 -22.77 -21.41
C ARG A 131 14.71 -22.49 -19.93
N ARG A 132 13.60 -22.77 -19.24
CA ARG A 132 13.48 -22.53 -17.79
C ARG A 132 14.51 -23.30 -16.96
N GLU A 133 14.93 -24.46 -17.42
CA GLU A 133 15.98 -25.26 -16.80
C GLU A 133 17.38 -24.61 -16.81
N ASP A 134 17.60 -23.68 -17.76
CA ASP A 134 18.84 -22.92 -17.91
C ASP A 134 18.71 -21.49 -17.34
N THR A 135 17.60 -21.18 -16.65
CA THR A 135 17.28 -19.83 -16.19
C THR A 135 17.31 -19.76 -14.67
N LEU A 136 17.93 -18.73 -14.13
CA LEU A 136 17.90 -18.38 -12.71
C LEU A 136 16.97 -17.19 -12.50
N LEU A 137 15.94 -17.36 -11.65
CA LEU A 137 15.10 -16.26 -11.21
C LEU A 137 15.75 -15.57 -9.99
N MET A 138 16.04 -14.30 -10.14
CA MET A 138 16.49 -13.46 -9.03
C MET A 138 15.34 -12.55 -8.60
N VAL A 139 14.95 -12.64 -7.33
CA VAL A 139 13.97 -11.73 -6.70
C VAL A 139 14.76 -10.68 -5.91
N VAL A 140 14.58 -9.41 -6.24
CA VAL A 140 15.25 -8.26 -5.64
C VAL A 140 14.25 -7.31 -4.97
#